data_ae6b7ccae6cd1f5e324d344f46c93364
#
_entry.id   ae6b7ccae6cd1f5e324d344f46c93364
#
_cell.length_a   1.000
_cell.length_b   1.000
_cell.length_c   1.000
_cell.angle_alpha   90.00
_cell.angle_beta   90.00
_cell.angle_gamma   90.00
#
_symmetry.space_group_name_H-M   'P 1'
#
loop_
_entity.id
_entity.type
_entity.pdbx_description
1 polymer ?
#
loop_
_entity_poly.entity_id
_entity_poly.type
_entity_poly.pdbx_seq_one_letter_code
_entity_poly.pdbx_strand_id
1 'polypeptide(L)'
;LYLIGPVSFVEYKQVDLKKFITQECGMQKETSEEAYVLPKIPYCSRDRFGITVLLVHHMLTGQELSLEELWRLNGEKINENHIHERKVGSVLFERMEFENPHNPYDQEVRELNSIRNGDLESFQKSIRETYAGSEGRLSENQIRQEKNIAICVITLASRAAIEGGVLPEMAFSMVDAYIMQVEKMSNIVEIRSFMRKAEQTFLEKVQENKKPKVKNMLVEDTKKYIFQHLHSKIEIGNIGNEIGANTTYPVSYTHLRAHET
;
A
#
# COMPACT_ATOMS: atom_id res chain seq x y z
N LEU A 1 -10.37 -25.12 37.11
CA LEU A 1 -10.01 -23.69 37.10
C LEU A 1 -8.52 -23.56 37.41
N TYR A 2 -7.77 -22.94 36.53
CA TYR A 2 -6.35 -22.67 36.71
C TYR A 2 -6.15 -21.17 36.88
N LEU A 3 -5.33 -20.75 37.86
CA LEU A 3 -4.97 -19.36 38.07
C LEU A 3 -3.52 -19.17 37.67
N ILE A 4 -3.31 -18.24 36.74
CA ILE A 4 -1.98 -17.86 36.23
C ILE A 4 -1.78 -16.37 36.56
N GLY A 5 -0.77 -16.06 37.36
CA GLY A 5 -0.49 -14.69 37.80
C GLY A 5 -0.06 -14.64 39.27
N PRO A 6 0.03 -13.46 39.90
CA PRO A 6 -0.28 -12.15 39.32
C PRO A 6 0.81 -11.60 38.38
N VAL A 7 0.40 -10.84 37.35
CA VAL A 7 1.28 -10.06 36.45
C VAL A 7 0.73 -8.65 36.28
N SER A 8 1.61 -7.70 36.06
CA SER A 8 1.22 -6.32 35.71
C SER A 8 1.44 -6.07 34.22
N PHE A 9 0.46 -5.49 33.55
CA PHE A 9 0.56 -5.03 32.17
C PHE A 9 1.07 -3.60 32.04
N VAL A 10 1.31 -2.94 33.16
CA VAL A 10 1.88 -1.58 33.21
C VAL A 10 3.26 -1.66 33.85
N GLU A 11 4.24 -1.05 33.19
CA GLU A 11 5.57 -0.90 33.74
C GLU A 11 5.56 0.27 34.75
N TYR A 12 5.56 -0.03 36.04
CA TYR A 12 5.53 0.99 37.07
C TYR A 12 6.91 1.62 37.24
N LYS A 13 7.08 2.85 36.75
CA LYS A 13 8.16 3.74 37.19
C LYS A 13 7.71 4.39 38.50
N GLN A 14 8.57 4.48 39.48
CA GLN A 14 8.27 4.92 40.86
C GLN A 14 7.47 6.23 41.02
N VAL A 15 7.43 7.06 39.99
CA VAL A 15 6.73 8.37 40.02
C VAL A 15 5.23 8.30 39.78
N ASP A 16 4.74 7.24 39.09
CA ASP A 16 3.35 7.20 38.63
C ASP A 16 2.43 6.27 39.46
N LEU A 17 2.99 5.53 40.40
CA LEU A 17 2.23 4.57 41.19
C LEU A 17 1.12 5.24 42.01
N LYS A 18 1.40 6.41 42.57
CA LYS A 18 0.41 7.20 43.33
C LYS A 18 -0.75 7.67 42.47
N LYS A 19 -0.46 8.14 41.27
CA LYS A 19 -1.49 8.58 40.31
C LYS A 19 -2.34 7.42 39.84
N PHE A 20 -1.73 6.27 39.56
CA PHE A 20 -2.43 5.06 39.11
C PHE A 20 -3.41 4.55 40.17
N ILE A 21 -2.97 4.43 41.42
CA ILE A 21 -3.83 3.97 42.54
C ILE A 21 -5.02 4.93 42.75
N THR A 22 -4.79 6.23 42.64
CA THR A 22 -5.84 7.23 42.85
C THR A 22 -6.82 7.33 41.68
N GLN A 23 -6.33 7.24 40.43
CA GLN A 23 -7.15 7.44 39.21
C GLN A 23 -7.86 6.16 38.74
N GLU A 24 -7.19 5.02 38.76
CA GLU A 24 -7.74 3.78 38.19
C GLU A 24 -8.45 2.91 39.24
N CYS A 25 -7.97 2.92 40.47
CA CYS A 25 -8.59 2.11 41.55
C CYS A 25 -9.58 2.90 42.39
N GLY A 26 -9.75 4.20 42.21
CA GLY A 26 -10.70 5.04 42.94
C GLY A 26 -10.43 5.13 44.44
N MET A 27 -9.26 4.74 44.91
CA MET A 27 -8.89 4.73 46.33
C MET A 27 -8.43 6.10 46.79
N GLN A 28 -9.16 6.69 47.71
CA GLN A 28 -8.91 8.03 48.25
C GLN A 28 -7.84 8.08 49.37
N LYS A 29 -7.34 6.92 49.84
CA LYS A 29 -6.30 6.87 50.88
C LYS A 29 -5.26 5.81 50.55
N GLU A 30 -3.99 6.22 50.53
CA GLU A 30 -2.82 5.32 50.52
C GLU A 30 -2.86 4.41 51.72
N THR A 31 -3.11 3.12 51.56
CA THR A 31 -2.66 2.14 52.52
C THR A 31 -1.20 1.79 52.19
N SER A 32 -0.31 1.95 53.16
CA SER A 32 1.14 1.75 53.00
C SER A 32 1.52 0.33 52.54
N GLU A 33 0.62 -0.63 52.68
CA GLU A 33 0.81 -2.03 52.26
C GLU A 33 0.63 -2.23 50.77
N GLU A 34 -0.33 -1.57 50.14
CA GLU A 34 -0.60 -1.73 48.69
C GLU A 34 0.52 -1.12 47.86
N ALA A 35 1.05 0.03 48.23
CA ALA A 35 2.22 0.66 47.63
C ALA A 35 3.50 -0.20 47.73
N TYR A 36 3.54 -1.15 48.66
CA TYR A 36 4.69 -2.05 48.84
C TYR A 36 4.59 -3.34 48.02
N VAL A 37 3.38 -3.80 47.72
CA VAL A 37 3.12 -5.06 47.01
C VAL A 37 3.17 -4.87 45.48
N LEU A 38 2.59 -3.79 44.96
CA LEU A 38 2.52 -3.52 43.51
C LEU A 38 3.88 -3.54 42.78
N PRO A 39 4.97 -2.97 43.32
CA PRO A 39 6.28 -3.04 42.68
C PRO A 39 6.89 -4.45 42.61
N LYS A 40 6.35 -5.40 43.37
CA LYS A 40 6.81 -6.80 43.39
C LYS A 40 6.10 -7.67 42.36
N ILE A 41 5.01 -7.18 41.77
CA ILE A 41 4.32 -7.89 40.72
C ILE A 41 5.14 -7.73 39.43
N PRO A 42 5.59 -8.84 38.81
CA PRO A 42 6.42 -8.76 37.63
C PRO A 42 5.64 -8.14 36.48
N TYR A 43 6.29 -7.24 35.76
CA TYR A 43 5.77 -6.73 34.50
C TYR A 43 5.81 -7.84 33.44
N CYS A 44 4.72 -7.99 32.71
CA CYS A 44 4.65 -8.84 31.55
C CYS A 44 3.79 -8.14 30.49
N SER A 45 4.29 -8.02 29.28
CA SER A 45 3.45 -7.50 28.21
C SER A 45 2.21 -8.38 28.02
N ARG A 46 1.09 -7.77 27.70
CA ARG A 46 -0.19 -8.45 27.55
C ARG A 46 -0.13 -9.62 26.56
N ASP A 47 0.55 -9.41 25.44
CA ASP A 47 0.69 -10.45 24.40
C ASP A 47 1.54 -11.63 24.91
N ARG A 48 2.66 -11.36 25.56
CA ARG A 48 3.50 -12.40 26.17
C ARG A 48 2.75 -13.20 27.22
N PHE A 49 1.95 -12.54 28.04
CA PHE A 49 1.09 -13.22 29.02
C PHE A 49 0.02 -14.07 28.31
N GLY A 50 -0.66 -13.51 27.29
CA GLY A 50 -1.65 -14.24 26.51
C GLY A 50 -1.07 -15.50 25.84
N ILE A 51 0.09 -15.38 25.20
CA ILE A 51 0.80 -16.52 24.61
C ILE A 51 1.13 -17.58 25.66
N THR A 52 1.59 -17.16 26.84
CA THR A 52 1.89 -18.08 27.94
C THR A 52 0.62 -18.82 28.39
N VAL A 53 -0.51 -18.11 28.49
CA VAL A 53 -1.82 -18.71 28.85
C VAL A 53 -2.26 -19.71 27.79
N LEU A 54 -2.12 -19.38 26.49
CA LEU A 54 -2.44 -20.25 25.37
C LEU A 54 -1.60 -21.53 25.38
N LEU A 55 -0.29 -21.40 25.63
CA LEU A 55 0.62 -22.54 25.75
C LEU A 55 0.19 -23.48 26.88
N VAL A 56 -0.08 -22.93 28.05
CA VAL A 56 -0.55 -23.72 29.20
C VAL A 56 -1.92 -24.36 28.91
N HIS A 57 -2.83 -23.62 28.29
CA HIS A 57 -4.12 -24.15 27.87
C HIS A 57 -3.96 -25.33 26.91
N HIS A 58 -3.15 -25.19 25.88
CA HIS A 58 -2.86 -26.27 24.93
C HIS A 58 -2.24 -27.50 25.61
N MET A 59 -1.26 -27.30 26.50
CA MET A 59 -0.61 -28.39 27.23
C MET A 59 -1.60 -29.17 28.14
N LEU A 60 -2.60 -28.48 28.69
CA LEU A 60 -3.56 -29.08 29.61
C LEU A 60 -4.76 -29.69 28.93
N THR A 61 -5.21 -29.15 27.80
CA THR A 61 -6.46 -29.54 27.15
C THR A 61 -6.27 -30.19 25.77
N GLY A 62 -5.08 -30.02 25.15
CA GLY A 62 -4.84 -30.41 23.77
C GLY A 62 -5.57 -29.54 22.73
N GLN A 63 -6.28 -28.49 23.16
CA GLN A 63 -7.03 -27.60 22.28
C GLN A 63 -6.19 -26.39 21.87
N GLU A 64 -6.34 -25.99 20.62
CA GLU A 64 -5.75 -24.75 20.10
C GLU A 64 -6.78 -23.62 20.22
N LEU A 65 -6.35 -22.53 20.83
CA LEU A 65 -7.08 -21.27 20.92
C LEU A 65 -6.22 -20.16 20.32
N SER A 66 -6.83 -19.25 19.58
CA SER A 66 -6.15 -18.04 19.14
C SER A 66 -6.10 -17.00 20.28
N LEU A 67 -5.16 -16.06 20.18
CA LEU A 67 -5.07 -14.95 21.13
C LEU A 67 -6.34 -14.08 21.12
N GLU A 68 -6.97 -13.94 19.96
CA GLU A 68 -8.23 -13.21 19.77
C GLU A 68 -9.39 -13.90 20.51
N GLU A 69 -9.48 -15.22 20.41
CA GLU A 69 -10.49 -15.99 21.14
C GLU A 69 -10.28 -15.94 22.65
N LEU A 70 -9.02 -16.01 23.10
CA LEU A 70 -8.69 -15.87 24.52
C LEU A 70 -9.23 -14.55 25.09
N TRP A 71 -8.96 -13.44 24.44
CA TRP A 71 -9.40 -12.13 24.92
C TRP A 71 -10.91 -11.95 24.80
N ARG A 72 -11.53 -12.45 23.73
CA ARG A 72 -13.00 -12.45 23.59
C ARG A 72 -13.69 -13.22 24.71
N LEU A 73 -13.18 -14.41 25.06
CA LEU A 73 -13.70 -15.21 26.13
C LEU A 73 -13.58 -14.54 27.53
N ASN A 74 -12.60 -13.64 27.68
CA ASN A 74 -12.42 -12.85 28.90
C ASN A 74 -13.19 -11.52 28.89
N GLY A 75 -14.17 -11.36 28.00
CA GLY A 75 -15.09 -10.21 27.99
C GLY A 75 -14.47 -8.90 27.48
N GLU A 76 -13.28 -8.96 26.88
CA GLU A 76 -12.68 -7.77 26.33
C GLU A 76 -13.29 -7.41 24.96
N LYS A 77 -13.74 -6.17 24.85
CA LYS A 77 -14.04 -5.57 23.54
C LYS A 77 -12.73 -5.44 22.78
N ILE A 78 -12.54 -6.28 21.78
CA ILE A 78 -11.37 -6.22 20.89
C ILE A 78 -11.48 -4.91 20.12
N ASN A 79 -10.60 -3.96 20.41
CA ASN A 79 -10.52 -2.73 19.63
C ASN A 79 -9.86 -3.09 18.29
N GLU A 80 -10.59 -2.93 17.17
CA GLU A 80 -10.12 -3.27 15.81
C GLU A 80 -8.77 -2.62 15.48
N ASN A 81 -8.51 -1.42 16.01
CA ASN A 81 -7.23 -0.74 15.85
C ASN A 81 -6.06 -1.53 16.45
N HIS A 82 -6.23 -2.13 17.62
CA HIS A 82 -5.20 -2.96 18.27
C HIS A 82 -4.91 -4.25 17.51
N ILE A 83 -5.92 -4.85 16.86
CA ILE A 83 -5.72 -6.04 16.02
C ILE A 83 -4.85 -5.67 14.82
N HIS A 84 -5.12 -4.51 14.21
CA HIS A 84 -4.37 -4.05 13.05
C HIS A 84 -2.90 -3.77 13.38
N GLU A 85 -2.65 -3.04 14.46
CA GLU A 85 -1.29 -2.75 14.96
C GLU A 85 -0.51 -4.03 15.29
N ARG A 86 -1.16 -5.02 15.89
CA ARG A 86 -0.53 -6.31 16.22
C ARG A 86 -0.15 -7.11 14.97
N LYS A 87 -1.02 -7.16 13.97
CA LYS A 87 -0.71 -7.85 12.71
C LYS A 87 0.48 -7.22 12.00
N VAL A 88 0.55 -5.88 11.97
CA VAL A 88 1.71 -5.17 11.42
C VAL A 88 2.96 -5.47 12.25
N GLY A 89 2.85 -5.41 13.58
CA GLY A 89 3.98 -5.70 14.49
C GLY A 89 4.50 -7.13 14.36
N SER A 90 3.63 -8.14 14.21
CA SER A 90 4.06 -9.53 14.03
C SER A 90 4.78 -9.75 12.71
N VAL A 91 4.31 -9.15 11.62
CA VAL A 91 4.98 -9.23 10.31
C VAL A 91 6.36 -8.57 10.35
N LEU A 92 6.47 -7.40 11.01
CA LEU A 92 7.75 -6.71 11.18
C LEU A 92 8.72 -7.54 12.02
N PHE A 93 8.26 -8.11 13.14
CA PHE A 93 9.08 -8.93 14.02
C PHE A 93 9.58 -10.19 13.30
N GLU A 94 8.70 -10.91 12.60
CA GLU A 94 9.04 -12.11 11.83
C GLU A 94 10.13 -11.81 10.79
N ARG A 95 10.03 -10.69 10.09
CA ARG A 95 11.04 -10.29 9.11
C ARG A 95 12.39 -9.92 9.73
N MET A 96 12.37 -9.27 10.89
CA MET A 96 13.61 -8.92 11.61
C MET A 96 14.30 -10.17 12.17
N GLU A 97 13.53 -11.14 12.67
CA GLU A 97 14.07 -12.36 13.29
C GLU A 97 14.66 -13.32 12.27
N PHE A 98 14.06 -13.42 11.08
CA PHE A 98 14.54 -14.31 10.00
C PHE A 98 15.49 -13.65 9.01
N GLU A 99 16.00 -12.45 9.30
CA GLU A 99 16.93 -11.69 8.43
C GLU A 99 16.50 -11.66 6.95
N ASN A 100 15.20 -11.52 6.71
CA ASN A 100 14.64 -11.51 5.36
C ASN A 100 14.11 -10.11 4.98
N PRO A 101 15.01 -9.15 4.68
CA PRO A 101 14.62 -7.79 4.32
C PRO A 101 13.87 -7.76 2.99
N HIS A 102 13.06 -6.75 2.79
CA HIS A 102 12.52 -6.43 1.47
C HIS A 102 13.64 -6.04 0.49
N ASN A 103 13.33 -6.12 -0.80
CA ASN A 103 14.18 -5.51 -1.81
C ASN A 103 14.45 -4.04 -1.46
N PRO A 104 15.66 -3.53 -1.74
CA PRO A 104 16.01 -2.14 -1.42
C PRO A 104 15.06 -1.15 -2.10
N TYR A 105 14.57 -0.16 -1.35
CA TYR A 105 13.69 0.89 -1.87
C TYR A 105 14.32 1.64 -3.06
N ASP A 106 15.63 1.78 -3.07
CA ASP A 106 16.37 2.42 -4.17
C ASP A 106 16.18 1.72 -5.52
N GLN A 107 15.92 0.41 -5.51
CA GLN A 107 15.59 -0.34 -6.72
C GLN A 107 14.27 0.15 -7.32
N GLU A 108 13.22 0.19 -6.51
CA GLU A 108 11.91 0.68 -6.94
C GLU A 108 12.01 2.11 -7.46
N VAL A 109 12.75 2.97 -6.74
CA VAL A 109 12.99 4.36 -7.17
C VAL A 109 13.68 4.42 -8.53
N ARG A 110 14.71 3.59 -8.79
CA ARG A 110 15.39 3.57 -10.09
C ARG A 110 14.46 3.08 -11.21
N GLU A 111 13.71 2.01 -10.96
CA GLU A 111 12.76 1.44 -11.92
C GLU A 111 11.68 2.46 -12.30
N LEU A 112 11.02 3.07 -11.30
CA LEU A 112 10.00 4.09 -11.53
C LEU A 112 10.55 5.37 -12.20
N ASN A 113 11.76 5.80 -11.85
CA ASN A 113 12.41 6.92 -12.49
C ASN A 113 12.72 6.64 -13.98
N SER A 114 13.08 5.41 -14.33
CA SER A 114 13.29 5.03 -15.72
C SER A 114 11.99 5.14 -16.53
N ILE A 115 10.86 4.73 -15.98
CA ILE A 115 9.54 4.89 -16.59
C ILE A 115 9.19 6.38 -16.72
N ARG A 116 9.31 7.16 -15.63
CA ARG A 116 9.07 8.63 -15.63
C ARG A 116 9.86 9.34 -16.70
N ASN A 117 11.10 8.91 -16.90
CA ASN A 117 11.99 9.52 -17.88
C ASN A 117 11.87 8.94 -19.29
N GLY A 118 11.15 7.85 -19.48
CA GLY A 118 11.08 7.14 -20.74
C GLY A 118 12.42 6.53 -21.14
N ASP A 119 13.25 6.15 -20.17
CA ASP A 119 14.60 5.61 -20.37
C ASP A 119 14.56 4.07 -20.39
N LEU A 120 14.51 3.52 -21.59
CA LEU A 120 14.42 2.07 -21.79
C LEU A 120 15.68 1.35 -21.34
N GLU A 121 16.85 1.96 -21.49
CA GLU A 121 18.12 1.33 -21.11
C GLU A 121 18.21 1.18 -19.59
N SER A 122 17.96 2.24 -18.86
CA SER A 122 17.92 2.22 -17.40
C SER A 122 16.83 1.27 -16.87
N PHE A 123 15.67 1.20 -17.53
CA PHE A 123 14.61 0.26 -17.19
C PHE A 123 15.06 -1.20 -17.34
N GLN A 124 15.63 -1.55 -18.50
CA GLN A 124 16.14 -2.90 -18.74
C GLN A 124 17.28 -3.28 -17.79
N LYS A 125 18.09 -2.32 -17.38
CA LYS A 125 19.14 -2.54 -16.39
C LYS A 125 18.54 -2.83 -15.02
N SER A 126 17.57 -2.03 -14.55
CA SER A 126 16.96 -2.19 -13.22
C SER A 126 16.27 -3.54 -13.06
N ILE A 127 15.54 -4.03 -14.07
CA ILE A 127 14.85 -5.34 -13.99
C ILE A 127 15.81 -6.55 -14.06
N ARG A 128 17.06 -6.38 -14.49
CA ARG A 128 18.08 -7.44 -14.53
C ARG A 128 18.94 -7.47 -13.27
N GLU A 129 18.89 -6.45 -12.45
CA GLU A 129 19.64 -6.40 -11.20
C GLU A 129 19.15 -7.50 -10.24
N THR A 130 20.09 -8.15 -9.57
CA THR A 130 19.79 -9.18 -8.55
C THR A 130 19.99 -8.56 -7.18
N TYR A 131 19.02 -8.71 -6.29
CA TYR A 131 19.05 -8.14 -4.95
C TYR A 131 19.05 -9.25 -3.89
N ALA A 132 19.63 -8.97 -2.75
CA ALA A 132 19.67 -9.89 -1.61
C ALA A 132 18.33 -9.92 -0.83
N GLY A 133 17.41 -9.01 -1.13
CA GLY A 133 16.09 -8.93 -0.49
C GLY A 133 15.04 -9.86 -1.10
N SER A 134 13.87 -9.84 -0.54
CA SER A 134 12.71 -10.61 -0.98
C SER A 134 11.52 -9.73 -1.29
N GLU A 135 10.65 -10.20 -2.18
CA GLU A 135 9.33 -9.61 -2.40
C GLU A 135 8.47 -9.73 -1.13
N GLY A 136 7.54 -8.80 -0.93
CA GLY A 136 6.59 -8.86 0.17
C GLY A 136 5.67 -10.09 0.06
N ARG A 137 5.35 -10.73 1.17
CA ARG A 137 4.35 -11.80 1.21
C ARG A 137 2.95 -11.18 1.35
N LEU A 138 2.19 -11.17 0.25
CA LEU A 138 0.86 -10.57 0.15
C LEU A 138 -0.27 -11.60 0.14
N SER A 139 0.07 -12.89 -0.02
CA SER A 139 -0.88 -14.00 0.00
C SER A 139 -0.16 -15.33 0.29
N GLU A 140 -0.88 -16.29 0.83
CA GLU A 140 -0.41 -17.68 0.96
C GLU A 140 -0.54 -18.46 -0.35
N ASN A 141 -1.53 -18.12 -1.16
CA ASN A 141 -1.70 -18.69 -2.49
C ASN A 141 -0.73 -18.02 -3.46
N GLN A 142 0.14 -18.81 -4.10
CA GLN A 142 1.20 -18.31 -4.99
C GLN A 142 0.65 -17.51 -6.18
N ILE A 143 -0.43 -17.95 -6.82
CA ILE A 143 -1.04 -17.24 -7.94
C ILE A 143 -1.59 -15.90 -7.46
N ARG A 144 -2.27 -15.88 -6.30
CA ARG A 144 -2.79 -14.65 -5.72
C ARG A 144 -1.67 -13.70 -5.27
N GLN A 145 -0.57 -14.25 -4.77
CA GLN A 145 0.65 -13.50 -4.46
C GLN A 145 1.14 -12.74 -5.69
N GLU A 146 1.33 -13.42 -6.82
CA GLU A 146 1.82 -12.80 -8.05
C GLU A 146 0.85 -11.76 -8.63
N LYS A 147 -0.46 -12.04 -8.56
CA LYS A 147 -1.48 -11.06 -8.95
C LYS A 147 -1.40 -9.79 -8.11
N ASN A 148 -1.29 -9.92 -6.78
CA ASN A 148 -1.20 -8.78 -5.88
C ASN A 148 0.06 -7.94 -6.18
N ILE A 149 1.21 -8.58 -6.42
CA ILE A 149 2.45 -7.90 -6.82
C ILE A 149 2.24 -7.18 -8.15
N ALA A 150 1.69 -7.85 -9.16
CA ALA A 150 1.46 -7.26 -10.48
C ALA A 150 0.53 -6.03 -10.40
N ILE A 151 -0.53 -6.09 -9.60
CA ILE A 151 -1.45 -4.96 -9.38
C ILE A 151 -0.71 -3.77 -8.76
N CYS A 152 0.12 -4.00 -7.73
CA CYS A 152 0.91 -2.94 -7.09
C CYS A 152 1.89 -2.31 -8.09
N VAL A 153 2.67 -3.11 -8.81
CA VAL A 153 3.68 -2.65 -9.77
C VAL A 153 3.03 -1.88 -10.92
N ILE A 154 1.97 -2.40 -11.54
CA ILE A 154 1.24 -1.72 -12.61
C ILE A 154 0.69 -0.37 -12.15
N THR A 155 0.18 -0.31 -10.92
CA THR A 155 -0.33 0.93 -10.34
C THR A 155 0.79 1.96 -10.15
N LEU A 156 1.93 1.56 -9.59
CA LEU A 156 3.08 2.45 -9.39
C LEU A 156 3.65 2.93 -10.73
N ALA A 157 3.81 2.03 -11.71
CA ALA A 157 4.26 2.36 -13.05
C ALA A 157 3.35 3.41 -13.74
N SER A 158 2.03 3.29 -13.54
CA SER A 158 1.10 4.27 -14.08
C SER A 158 1.30 5.68 -13.48
N ARG A 159 1.60 5.77 -12.17
CA ARG A 159 1.88 7.05 -11.52
C ARG A 159 3.18 7.66 -12.03
N ALA A 160 4.22 6.84 -12.19
CA ALA A 160 5.46 7.28 -12.80
C ALA A 160 5.26 7.78 -14.26
N ALA A 161 4.40 7.11 -15.02
CA ALA A 161 4.06 7.53 -16.38
C ALA A 161 3.29 8.86 -16.41
N ILE A 162 2.35 9.10 -15.48
CA ILE A 162 1.64 10.38 -15.34
C ILE A 162 2.65 11.49 -15.04
N GLU A 163 3.57 11.28 -14.13
CA GLU A 163 4.65 12.23 -13.82
C GLU A 163 5.57 12.45 -15.03
N GLY A 164 5.72 11.44 -15.90
CA GLY A 164 6.41 11.52 -17.18
C GLY A 164 5.64 12.23 -18.31
N GLY A 165 4.40 12.68 -18.04
CA GLY A 165 3.57 13.48 -18.96
C GLY A 165 2.48 12.70 -19.69
N VAL A 166 2.21 11.45 -19.31
CA VAL A 166 1.03 10.71 -19.82
C VAL A 166 -0.24 11.31 -19.20
N LEU A 167 -1.30 11.43 -20.00
CA LEU A 167 -2.59 11.92 -19.48
C LEU A 167 -3.13 11.00 -18.39
N PRO A 168 -3.53 11.54 -17.22
CA PRO A 168 -3.99 10.72 -16.10
C PRO A 168 -5.12 9.75 -16.48
N GLU A 169 -6.12 10.21 -17.22
CA GLU A 169 -7.25 9.38 -17.64
C GLU A 169 -6.84 8.20 -18.53
N MET A 170 -5.86 8.42 -19.42
CA MET A 170 -5.28 7.36 -20.22
C MET A 170 -4.57 6.33 -19.34
N ALA A 171 -3.76 6.79 -18.39
CA ALA A 171 -3.01 5.92 -17.50
C ALA A 171 -3.96 5.10 -16.60
N PHE A 172 -5.02 5.70 -16.08
CA PHE A 172 -6.03 5.01 -15.27
C PHE A 172 -6.77 3.94 -16.07
N SER A 173 -7.24 4.30 -17.28
CA SER A 173 -7.92 3.33 -18.16
C SER A 173 -7.02 2.13 -18.53
N MET A 174 -5.70 2.38 -18.70
CA MET A 174 -4.73 1.30 -18.93
C MET A 174 -4.60 0.41 -17.69
N VAL A 175 -4.53 0.98 -16.48
CA VAL A 175 -4.49 0.22 -15.22
C VAL A 175 -5.70 -0.67 -15.10
N ASP A 176 -6.90 -0.14 -15.29
CA ASP A 176 -8.14 -0.89 -15.20
C ASP A 176 -8.12 -2.10 -16.17
N ALA A 177 -7.76 -1.86 -17.43
CA ALA A 177 -7.67 -2.92 -18.43
C ALA A 177 -6.60 -3.98 -18.06
N TYR A 178 -5.45 -3.58 -17.55
CA TYR A 178 -4.38 -4.49 -17.16
C TYR A 178 -4.73 -5.32 -15.93
N ILE A 179 -5.34 -4.72 -14.90
CA ILE A 179 -5.78 -5.44 -13.70
C ILE A 179 -6.84 -6.48 -14.07
N MET A 180 -7.81 -6.12 -14.92
CA MET A 180 -8.82 -7.07 -15.41
C MET A 180 -8.20 -8.25 -16.18
N GLN A 181 -7.07 -8.05 -16.88
CA GLN A 181 -6.35 -9.13 -17.55
C GLN A 181 -5.58 -9.98 -16.55
N VAL A 182 -4.85 -9.38 -15.60
CA VAL A 182 -4.14 -10.08 -14.52
C VAL A 182 -5.09 -10.98 -13.73
N GLU A 183 -6.30 -10.51 -13.44
CA GLU A 183 -7.28 -11.31 -12.69
C GLU A 183 -7.71 -12.60 -13.42
N LYS A 184 -7.70 -12.61 -14.74
CA LYS A 184 -8.03 -13.79 -15.55
C LYS A 184 -6.89 -14.80 -15.69
N MET A 185 -5.65 -14.40 -15.39
CA MET A 185 -4.49 -15.26 -15.53
C MET A 185 -4.40 -16.27 -14.39
N SER A 186 -3.87 -17.45 -14.67
CA SER A 186 -3.68 -18.55 -13.70
C SER A 186 -2.26 -19.12 -13.69
N ASN A 187 -1.36 -18.53 -14.45
CA ASN A 187 0.04 -18.97 -14.55
C ASN A 187 0.98 -17.87 -14.05
N ILE A 188 1.88 -18.21 -13.12
CA ILE A 188 2.83 -17.28 -12.50
C ILE A 188 3.76 -16.64 -13.54
N VAL A 189 4.30 -17.43 -14.47
CA VAL A 189 5.21 -16.92 -15.49
C VAL A 189 4.50 -15.95 -16.44
N GLU A 190 3.26 -16.26 -16.78
CA GLU A 190 2.42 -15.37 -17.60
C GLU A 190 2.13 -14.05 -16.89
N ILE A 191 1.75 -14.09 -15.60
CA ILE A 191 1.49 -12.89 -14.79
C ILE A 191 2.74 -12.01 -14.72
N ARG A 192 3.91 -12.57 -14.42
CA ARG A 192 5.17 -11.82 -14.35
C ARG A 192 5.56 -11.22 -15.70
N SER A 193 5.43 -11.98 -16.77
CA SER A 193 5.73 -11.50 -18.12
C SER A 193 4.78 -10.35 -18.51
N PHE A 194 3.50 -10.48 -18.20
CA PHE A 194 2.49 -9.46 -18.49
C PHE A 194 2.74 -8.18 -17.67
N MET A 195 3.07 -8.31 -16.40
CA MET A 195 3.44 -7.18 -15.54
C MET A 195 4.59 -6.37 -16.14
N ARG A 196 5.70 -7.04 -16.54
CA ARG A 196 6.84 -6.37 -17.16
C ARG A 196 6.50 -5.71 -18.50
N LYS A 197 5.63 -6.34 -19.28
CA LYS A 197 5.13 -5.75 -20.53
C LYS A 197 4.27 -4.50 -20.26
N ALA A 198 3.44 -4.51 -19.24
CA ALA A 198 2.65 -3.35 -18.84
C ALA A 198 3.54 -2.15 -18.44
N GLU A 199 4.57 -2.38 -17.64
CA GLU A 199 5.57 -1.37 -17.27
C GLU A 199 6.26 -0.78 -18.50
N GLN A 200 6.72 -1.64 -19.41
CA GLN A 200 7.32 -1.20 -20.65
C GLN A 200 6.37 -0.36 -21.50
N THR A 201 5.09 -0.74 -21.56
CA THR A 201 4.07 0.04 -22.30
C THR A 201 3.88 1.42 -21.69
N PHE A 202 3.88 1.56 -20.37
CA PHE A 202 3.85 2.89 -19.73
C PHE A 202 5.07 3.72 -20.08
N LEU A 203 6.26 3.13 -20.08
CA LEU A 203 7.49 3.79 -20.50
C LEU A 203 7.42 4.27 -21.95
N GLU A 204 6.94 3.41 -22.86
CA GLU A 204 6.77 3.76 -24.27
C GLU A 204 5.80 4.92 -24.46
N LYS A 205 4.72 4.99 -23.68
CA LYS A 205 3.80 6.13 -23.69
C LYS A 205 4.45 7.43 -23.24
N VAL A 206 5.34 7.37 -22.25
CA VAL A 206 6.16 8.54 -21.85
C VAL A 206 7.07 8.97 -23.00
N GLN A 207 7.73 8.01 -23.67
CA GLN A 207 8.59 8.33 -24.83
C GLN A 207 7.82 8.99 -25.97
N GLU A 208 6.62 8.46 -26.28
CA GLU A 208 5.73 9.03 -27.30
C GLU A 208 5.38 10.50 -27.01
N ASN A 209 5.14 10.83 -25.72
CA ASN A 209 4.83 12.21 -25.31
C ASN A 209 6.04 13.14 -25.30
N LYS A 210 7.25 12.60 -25.08
CA LYS A 210 8.51 13.39 -25.09
C LYS A 210 9.06 13.65 -26.48
N LYS A 211 8.63 12.90 -27.50
CA LYS A 211 9.00 13.21 -28.89
C LYS A 211 8.54 14.63 -29.21
N PRO A 212 9.39 15.44 -29.86
CA PRO A 212 9.06 16.82 -30.21
C PRO A 212 7.89 16.83 -31.21
N LYS A 213 6.68 16.71 -30.70
CA LYS A 213 5.51 17.20 -31.38
C LYS A 213 5.58 18.70 -31.22
N VAL A 214 5.35 19.47 -32.31
CA VAL A 214 5.08 20.90 -32.18
C VAL A 214 3.99 21.02 -31.12
N LYS A 215 4.41 21.29 -29.89
CA LYS A 215 3.46 21.38 -28.72
C LYS A 215 2.68 22.69 -28.93
N ASN A 216 1.61 22.59 -29.68
CA ASN A 216 0.58 23.61 -29.60
C ASN A 216 -0.18 23.35 -28.29
N MET A 217 0.09 24.15 -27.28
CA MET A 217 -0.51 24.08 -25.94
C MET A 217 -2.03 24.00 -26.04
N LEU A 218 -2.61 24.71 -27.01
CA LEU A 218 -4.03 24.70 -27.32
C LEU A 218 -4.54 23.30 -27.73
N VAL A 219 -3.74 22.52 -28.47
CA VAL A 219 -4.09 21.15 -28.89
C VAL A 219 -4.06 20.19 -27.71
N GLU A 220 -3.12 20.36 -26.80
CA GLU A 220 -3.03 19.49 -25.61
C GLU A 220 -4.17 19.80 -24.62
N ASP A 221 -4.50 21.07 -24.40
CA ASP A 221 -5.64 21.46 -23.55
C ASP A 221 -6.97 21.03 -24.17
N THR A 222 -7.11 21.12 -25.50
CA THR A 222 -8.27 20.60 -26.22
C THR A 222 -8.43 19.08 -26.02
N LYS A 223 -7.34 18.30 -26.17
CA LYS A 223 -7.37 16.85 -25.92
C LYS A 223 -7.80 16.52 -24.49
N LYS A 224 -7.22 17.25 -23.51
CA LYS A 224 -7.55 17.09 -22.10
C LYS A 224 -9.04 17.32 -21.85
N TYR A 225 -9.59 18.41 -22.40
CA TYR A 225 -11.03 18.71 -22.31
C TYR A 225 -11.88 17.62 -22.92
N ILE A 226 -11.55 17.16 -24.13
CA ILE A 226 -12.27 16.07 -24.82
C ILE A 226 -12.28 14.80 -23.96
N PHE A 227 -11.12 14.40 -23.41
CA PHE A 227 -11.00 13.22 -22.56
C PHE A 227 -11.86 13.30 -21.29
N GLN A 228 -11.93 14.48 -20.68
CA GLN A 228 -12.74 14.70 -19.47
C GLN A 228 -14.25 14.66 -19.75
N HIS A 229 -14.68 14.93 -21.00
CA HIS A 229 -16.08 15.09 -21.37
C HIS A 229 -16.56 14.06 -22.39
N LEU A 230 -15.87 12.90 -22.52
CA LEU A 230 -16.23 11.85 -23.49
C LEU A 230 -17.66 11.32 -23.34
N HIS A 231 -18.26 11.44 -22.16
CA HIS A 231 -19.62 10.97 -21.88
C HIS A 231 -20.70 12.06 -22.00
N SER A 232 -20.31 13.28 -22.45
CA SER A 232 -21.21 14.42 -22.63
C SER A 232 -21.14 14.96 -24.05
N LYS A 233 -22.15 15.74 -24.46
CA LYS A 233 -22.11 16.42 -25.76
C LYS A 233 -21.01 17.48 -25.74
N ILE A 234 -19.96 17.28 -26.55
CA ILE A 234 -18.85 18.20 -26.68
C ILE A 234 -19.21 19.25 -27.74
N GLU A 235 -19.25 20.51 -27.34
CA GLU A 235 -19.47 21.65 -28.25
C GLU A 235 -18.19 22.49 -28.35
N ILE A 236 -17.84 22.91 -29.55
CA ILE A 236 -16.61 23.70 -29.83
C ILE A 236 -16.59 25.00 -29.01
N GLY A 237 -17.77 25.60 -28.78
CA GLY A 237 -17.91 26.80 -27.95
C GLY A 237 -17.47 26.58 -26.50
N ASN A 238 -17.79 25.43 -25.94
CA ASN A 238 -17.41 25.09 -24.56
C ASN A 238 -15.90 24.82 -24.45
N ILE A 239 -15.30 24.17 -25.45
CA ILE A 239 -13.85 24.00 -25.55
C ILE A 239 -13.17 25.37 -25.59
N GLY A 240 -13.62 26.27 -26.48
CA GLY A 240 -13.03 27.59 -26.62
C GLY A 240 -13.08 28.41 -25.34
N ASN A 241 -14.19 28.36 -24.59
CA ASN A 241 -14.34 29.06 -23.32
C ASN A 241 -13.38 28.52 -22.25
N GLU A 242 -13.26 27.19 -22.13
CA GLU A 242 -12.45 26.54 -21.09
C GLU A 242 -10.94 26.76 -21.31
N ILE A 243 -10.50 26.69 -22.57
CA ILE A 243 -9.07 26.86 -22.91
C ILE A 243 -8.67 28.32 -23.23
N GLY A 244 -9.61 29.27 -23.11
CA GLY A 244 -9.38 30.68 -23.38
C GLY A 244 -9.05 30.99 -24.85
N ALA A 245 -9.51 30.14 -25.79
CA ALA A 245 -9.24 30.30 -27.21
C ALA A 245 -10.50 30.78 -27.97
N ASN A 246 -10.27 31.64 -28.96
CA ASN A 246 -11.36 32.05 -29.84
C ASN A 246 -11.88 30.82 -30.61
N THR A 247 -13.20 30.60 -30.60
CA THR A 247 -13.89 29.48 -31.23
C THR A 247 -13.60 29.31 -32.72
N THR A 248 -13.18 30.35 -33.40
CA THR A 248 -12.79 30.35 -34.81
C THR A 248 -11.47 29.60 -35.06
N TYR A 249 -10.60 29.51 -34.08
CA TYR A 249 -9.26 28.91 -34.17
C TYR A 249 -9.27 27.36 -34.35
N PRO A 250 -10.06 26.58 -33.61
CA PRO A 250 -10.13 25.14 -33.79
C PRO A 250 -10.69 24.71 -35.17
N VAL A 251 -11.62 25.49 -35.70
CA VAL A 251 -12.26 25.20 -37.00
C VAL A 251 -11.28 25.41 -38.17
N SER A 252 -10.48 26.45 -38.13
CA SER A 252 -9.48 26.72 -39.21
C SER A 252 -8.37 25.66 -39.23
N TYR A 253 -8.00 25.09 -38.07
CA TYR A 253 -6.93 24.08 -38.01
C TYR A 253 -7.39 22.71 -38.51
N THR A 254 -8.66 22.33 -38.30
CA THR A 254 -9.23 21.09 -38.84
C THR A 254 -9.43 21.17 -40.36
N HIS A 255 -9.78 22.32 -40.89
CA HIS A 255 -9.93 22.52 -42.34
C HIS A 255 -8.58 22.47 -43.09
N LEU A 256 -7.49 23.02 -42.53
CA LEU A 256 -6.18 22.95 -43.14
C LEU A 256 -5.62 21.53 -43.27
N ARG A 257 -5.92 20.64 -42.33
CA ARG A 257 -5.49 19.24 -42.35
C ARG A 257 -6.32 18.33 -43.24
N ALA A 258 -7.59 18.69 -43.49
CA ALA A 258 -8.47 17.92 -44.38
C ALA A 258 -8.10 18.08 -45.87
N HIS A 259 -7.29 19.06 -46.19
CA HIS A 259 -6.80 19.30 -47.58
C HIS A 259 -5.41 18.74 -47.87
N GLU A 260 -4.72 18.15 -46.84
CA GLU A 260 -3.38 17.54 -46.98
C GLU A 260 -3.41 16.01 -47.04
N THR A 261 -4.60 15.37 -47.04
CA THR A 261 -4.82 13.95 -47.31
C THR A 261 -5.58 13.77 -48.58
#